data_58f332fbecda2978cd0bd83db1689ae3
#
_entry.id   58f332fbecda2978cd0bd83db1689ae3
#
_cell.length_a   1.000
_cell.length_b   1.000
_cell.length_c   1.000
_cell.angle_alpha   90.00
_cell.angle_beta   90.00
_cell.angle_gamma   90.00
#
_symmetry.space_group_name_H-M   'P 1'
#
loop_
_entity.id
_entity.type
_entity.pdbx_description
1 polymer ?
#
loop_
_entity_poly.entity_id
_entity_poly.type
_entity_poly.pdbx_seq_one_letter_code
_entity_poly.pdbx_strand_id
1 'polypeptide(L)'
;MQWTVIIPVKPAAIGKSRLGLGPELARAIALDTVAAVVACDAVDRVIVVTADAGFRPPGAEVLPEHTPAGIDAAVAAGAALAGIGTARAALLGDLPSLIPEELAAALAAAAHVPRAFVPDHEGTGTTLVTAAPGETLLTAFGGGSSAKHRALGLVELELPAASSVRFDVDTPEQLDVALAALHRRHGGGRSSEER
;
A
#
# COMPACT_ATOMS: atom_id res chain seq x y z
N MET A 1 -11.54 -3.61 14.35
CA MET A 1 -12.19 -2.93 13.18
C MET A 1 -11.69 -3.66 11.95
N GLN A 2 -12.55 -3.93 10.97
CA GLN A 2 -12.15 -4.53 9.70
C GLN A 2 -12.05 -3.44 8.63
N TRP A 3 -11.10 -3.58 7.72
CA TRP A 3 -10.76 -2.57 6.73
C TRP A 3 -10.99 -3.06 5.30
N THR A 4 -11.52 -2.18 4.45
CA THR A 4 -11.45 -2.35 2.99
C THR A 4 -10.21 -1.61 2.48
N VAL A 5 -9.25 -2.34 1.89
CA VAL A 5 -8.02 -1.76 1.34
C VAL A 5 -8.14 -1.60 -0.17
N ILE A 6 -7.89 -0.38 -0.64
CA ILE A 6 -7.89 0.00 -2.05
C ILE A 6 -6.45 0.10 -2.52
N ILE A 7 -6.08 -0.63 -3.57
CA ILE A 7 -4.72 -0.67 -4.11
C ILE A 7 -4.78 -0.20 -5.57
N PRO A 8 -4.35 1.04 -5.85
CA PRO A 8 -4.19 1.50 -7.23
C PRO A 8 -2.96 0.84 -7.84
N VAL A 9 -3.14 0.11 -8.93
CA VAL A 9 -2.05 -0.56 -9.65
C VAL A 9 -1.95 0.01 -11.06
N LYS A 10 -0.84 0.71 -11.35
CA LYS A 10 -0.56 1.24 -12.68
C LYS A 10 -0.31 0.09 -13.66
N PRO A 11 -0.81 0.19 -14.91
CA PRO A 11 -0.42 -0.76 -15.94
C PRO A 11 1.10 -0.81 -16.09
N ALA A 12 1.66 -2.01 -16.13
CA ALA A 12 3.11 -2.23 -16.24
C ALA A 12 3.76 -1.50 -17.46
N ALA A 13 2.99 -1.24 -18.51
CA ALA A 13 3.44 -0.49 -19.69
C ALA A 13 3.69 1.00 -19.42
N ILE A 14 3.04 1.61 -18.41
CA ILE A 14 3.14 3.04 -18.08
C ILE A 14 4.12 3.29 -16.93
N GLY A 15 4.28 2.32 -16.02
CA GLY A 15 5.21 2.39 -14.88
C GLY A 15 6.70 2.32 -15.26
N LYS A 16 7.01 2.05 -16.52
CA LYS A 16 8.36 1.73 -17.02
C LYS A 16 9.36 2.88 -17.07
N SER A 17 8.94 4.12 -17.12
CA SER A 17 9.83 5.20 -17.54
C SER A 17 10.80 5.71 -16.46
N ARG A 18 10.60 5.35 -15.20
CA ARG A 18 11.45 5.81 -14.09
C ARG A 18 12.23 4.69 -13.39
N LEU A 19 11.67 3.47 -13.34
CA LEU A 19 12.25 2.37 -12.55
C LEU A 19 13.30 1.55 -13.30
N GLY A 20 13.40 1.60 -14.65
CA GLY A 20 14.24 0.65 -15.38
C GLY A 20 13.83 -0.83 -15.17
N LEU A 21 12.86 -1.08 -14.29
CA LEU A 21 12.32 -2.41 -14.01
C LEU A 21 11.42 -2.85 -15.18
N GLY A 22 11.60 -4.07 -15.65
CA GLY A 22 10.74 -4.62 -16.69
C GLY A 22 9.28 -4.71 -16.20
N PRO A 23 8.30 -4.74 -17.13
CA PRO A 23 6.86 -4.80 -16.77
C PRO A 23 6.50 -6.02 -15.94
N GLU A 24 7.22 -7.12 -16.12
CA GLU A 24 7.01 -8.36 -15.37
C GLU A 24 7.39 -8.20 -13.90
N LEU A 25 8.50 -7.51 -13.61
CA LEU A 25 8.92 -7.28 -12.23
C LEU A 25 7.98 -6.30 -11.51
N ALA A 26 7.56 -5.21 -12.16
CA ALA A 26 6.57 -4.31 -11.59
C ALA A 26 5.24 -5.02 -11.28
N ARG A 27 4.82 -5.94 -12.17
CA ARG A 27 3.65 -6.79 -11.96
C ARG A 27 3.84 -7.76 -10.80
N ALA A 28 5.01 -8.39 -10.66
CA ALA A 28 5.33 -9.29 -9.56
C ALA A 28 5.29 -8.55 -8.22
N ILE A 29 5.91 -7.38 -8.12
CA ILE A 29 5.86 -6.51 -6.93
C ILE A 29 4.42 -6.20 -6.52
N ALA A 30 3.57 -5.82 -7.49
CA ALA A 30 2.17 -5.53 -7.20
C ALA A 30 1.40 -6.78 -6.73
N LEU A 31 1.69 -7.96 -7.27
CA LEU A 31 1.10 -9.23 -6.82
C LEU A 31 1.52 -9.57 -5.39
N ASP A 32 2.81 -9.40 -5.07
CA ASP A 32 3.33 -9.64 -3.71
C ASP A 32 2.69 -8.68 -2.69
N THR A 33 2.57 -7.39 -3.05
CA THR A 33 1.89 -6.40 -2.21
C THR A 33 0.43 -6.79 -1.96
N VAL A 34 -0.32 -7.13 -3.01
CA VAL A 34 -1.73 -7.55 -2.87
C VAL A 34 -1.85 -8.82 -2.04
N ALA A 35 -0.96 -9.81 -2.24
CA ALA A 35 -0.97 -11.05 -1.47
C ALA A 35 -0.74 -10.80 0.03
N ALA A 36 0.18 -9.90 0.39
CA ALA A 36 0.42 -9.51 1.78
C ALA A 36 -0.81 -8.81 2.39
N VAL A 37 -1.50 -7.95 1.63
CA VAL A 37 -2.72 -7.28 2.11
C VAL A 37 -3.86 -8.28 2.30
N VAL A 38 -4.03 -9.25 1.38
CA VAL A 38 -5.04 -10.32 1.50
C VAL A 38 -4.78 -11.21 2.72
N ALA A 39 -3.51 -11.41 3.08
CA ALA A 39 -3.11 -12.19 4.25
C ALA A 39 -3.23 -11.43 5.59
N CYS A 40 -3.55 -10.13 5.57
CA CYS A 40 -3.66 -9.31 6.78
C CYS A 40 -5.00 -9.53 7.49
N ASP A 41 -4.99 -10.02 8.72
CA ASP A 41 -6.19 -10.31 9.53
C ASP A 41 -7.09 -9.09 9.81
N ALA A 42 -6.55 -7.87 9.70
CA ALA A 42 -7.29 -6.63 9.86
C ALA A 42 -8.06 -6.22 8.58
N VAL A 43 -7.89 -6.95 7.47
CA VAL A 43 -8.47 -6.64 6.16
C VAL A 43 -9.52 -7.68 5.79
N ASP A 44 -10.74 -7.24 5.52
CA ASP A 44 -11.84 -8.11 5.09
C ASP A 44 -12.10 -8.02 3.58
N ARG A 45 -11.66 -6.95 2.93
CA ARG A 45 -11.88 -6.72 1.50
C ARG A 45 -10.69 -6.00 0.87
N VAL A 46 -10.25 -6.49 -0.27
CA VAL A 46 -9.21 -5.85 -1.08
C VAL A 46 -9.77 -5.49 -2.44
N ILE A 47 -9.67 -4.21 -2.82
CA ILE A 47 -10.11 -3.67 -4.11
C ILE A 47 -8.88 -3.18 -4.85
N VAL A 48 -8.53 -3.84 -5.95
CA VAL A 48 -7.46 -3.41 -6.85
C VAL A 48 -8.06 -2.59 -7.98
N VAL A 49 -7.59 -1.37 -8.16
CA VAL A 49 -8.02 -0.49 -9.26
C VAL A 49 -6.92 -0.42 -10.30
N THR A 50 -7.18 -0.90 -11.51
CA THR A 50 -6.16 -0.99 -12.56
C THR A 50 -6.75 -0.97 -13.96
N ALA A 51 -5.99 -0.42 -14.92
CA ALA A 51 -6.28 -0.53 -16.34
C ALA A 51 -5.67 -1.79 -17.01
N ASP A 52 -4.90 -2.61 -16.25
CA ASP A 52 -4.40 -3.89 -16.76
C ASP A 52 -5.50 -4.96 -16.67
N ALA A 53 -6.14 -5.23 -17.80
CA ALA A 53 -7.20 -6.25 -17.89
C ALA A 53 -6.72 -7.68 -17.53
N GLY A 54 -5.42 -7.94 -17.61
CA GLY A 54 -4.80 -9.22 -17.23
C GLY A 54 -4.44 -9.34 -15.76
N PHE A 55 -4.51 -8.25 -14.97
CA PHE A 55 -4.15 -8.28 -13.55
C PHE A 55 -5.29 -8.87 -12.72
N ARG A 56 -5.13 -10.09 -12.24
CA ARG A 56 -6.17 -10.84 -11.49
C ARG A 56 -5.53 -11.50 -10.25
N PRO A 57 -5.20 -10.73 -9.21
CA PRO A 57 -4.63 -11.29 -7.99
C PRO A 57 -5.67 -12.12 -7.22
N PRO A 58 -5.30 -13.30 -6.70
CA PRO A 58 -6.17 -14.09 -5.85
C PRO A 58 -6.60 -13.32 -4.59
N GLY A 59 -7.86 -13.49 -4.17
CA GLY A 59 -8.37 -12.89 -2.94
C GLY A 59 -8.73 -11.40 -3.01
N ALA A 60 -8.54 -10.75 -4.16
CA ALA A 60 -8.89 -9.36 -4.37
C ALA A 60 -9.95 -9.18 -5.46
N GLU A 61 -10.81 -8.21 -5.26
CA GLU A 61 -11.74 -7.71 -6.28
C GLU A 61 -11.02 -6.73 -7.21
N VAL A 62 -11.17 -6.88 -8.52
CA VAL A 62 -10.56 -5.97 -9.50
C VAL A 62 -11.60 -5.03 -10.05
N LEU A 63 -11.41 -3.73 -9.82
CA LEU A 63 -12.18 -2.65 -10.43
C LEU A 63 -11.42 -2.15 -11.67
N PRO A 64 -11.93 -2.37 -12.90
CA PRO A 64 -11.28 -1.89 -14.11
C PRO A 64 -11.26 -0.36 -14.19
N GLU A 65 -10.08 0.20 -14.47
CA GLU A 65 -9.92 1.63 -14.76
C GLU A 65 -9.89 1.85 -16.28
N HIS A 66 -11.02 2.27 -16.85
CA HIS A 66 -11.13 2.45 -18.31
C HIS A 66 -10.37 3.69 -18.83
N THR A 67 -10.27 4.72 -18.00
CA THR A 67 -9.56 5.96 -18.34
C THR A 67 -8.67 6.36 -17.17
N PRO A 68 -7.39 5.98 -17.18
CA PRO A 68 -6.46 6.33 -16.09
C PRO A 68 -6.35 7.84 -15.88
N ALA A 69 -6.71 8.31 -14.71
CA ALA A 69 -6.69 9.73 -14.32
C ALA A 69 -5.77 10.00 -13.11
N GLY A 70 -4.90 9.04 -12.79
CA GLY A 70 -3.94 9.12 -11.69
C GLY A 70 -4.37 8.38 -10.42
N ILE A 71 -3.45 8.31 -9.47
CA ILE A 71 -3.62 7.51 -8.24
C ILE A 71 -4.85 7.94 -7.45
N ASP A 72 -5.03 9.25 -7.26
CA ASP A 72 -6.13 9.78 -6.45
C ASP A 72 -7.50 9.46 -7.08
N ALA A 73 -7.61 9.49 -8.40
CA ALA A 73 -8.83 9.12 -9.12
C ALA A 73 -9.13 7.62 -8.99
N ALA A 74 -8.12 6.77 -9.10
CA ALA A 74 -8.24 5.33 -8.90
C ALA A 74 -8.68 5.01 -7.45
N VAL A 75 -8.06 5.66 -6.47
CA VAL A 75 -8.45 5.52 -5.05
C VAL A 75 -9.89 5.98 -4.83
N ALA A 76 -10.30 7.12 -5.42
CA ALA A 76 -11.67 7.62 -5.28
C ALA A 76 -12.70 6.64 -5.86
N ALA A 77 -12.41 6.00 -7.00
CA ALA A 77 -13.27 4.98 -7.61
C ALA A 77 -13.40 3.74 -6.70
N GLY A 78 -12.28 3.24 -6.17
CA GLY A 78 -12.27 2.14 -5.21
C GLY A 78 -12.99 2.47 -3.91
N ALA A 79 -12.83 3.70 -3.39
CA ALA A 79 -13.51 4.18 -2.19
C ALA A 79 -15.03 4.31 -2.38
N ALA A 80 -15.47 4.71 -3.57
CA ALA A 80 -16.90 4.74 -3.92
C ALA A 80 -17.49 3.32 -3.92
N LEU A 81 -16.77 2.34 -4.47
CA LEU A 81 -17.18 0.92 -4.47
C LEU A 81 -17.20 0.33 -3.06
N ALA A 82 -16.26 0.70 -2.20
CA ALA A 82 -16.20 0.28 -0.80
C ALA A 82 -17.38 0.80 0.02
N GLY A 83 -17.84 2.02 -0.27
CA GLY A 83 -18.88 2.72 0.46
C GLY A 83 -18.37 3.48 1.68
N ILE A 84 -19.03 4.60 2.00
CA ILE A 84 -18.60 5.51 3.08
C ILE A 84 -18.80 4.91 4.49
N GLY A 85 -19.67 3.92 4.63
CA GLY A 85 -19.97 3.28 5.93
C GLY A 85 -18.89 2.30 6.40
N THR A 86 -17.86 2.01 5.59
CA THR A 86 -16.76 1.10 5.94
C THR A 86 -15.47 1.85 6.30
N ALA A 87 -14.62 1.26 7.12
CA ALA A 87 -13.26 1.73 7.28
C ALA A 87 -12.46 1.46 6.00
N ARG A 88 -11.80 2.47 5.45
CA ARG A 88 -11.12 2.39 4.16
C ARG A 88 -9.67 2.81 4.27
N ALA A 89 -8.82 2.09 3.54
CA ALA A 89 -7.42 2.42 3.41
C ALA A 89 -7.03 2.43 1.92
N ALA A 90 -6.24 3.40 1.51
CA ALA A 90 -5.54 3.41 0.23
C ALA A 90 -4.07 3.07 0.47
N LEU A 91 -3.59 1.99 -0.11
CA LEU A 91 -2.21 1.53 -0.01
C LEU A 91 -1.58 1.50 -1.41
N LEU A 92 -0.35 2.00 -1.55
CA LEU A 92 0.38 1.89 -2.81
C LEU A 92 0.65 0.42 -3.16
N GLY A 93 0.68 0.09 -4.45
CA GLY A 93 0.83 -1.28 -4.94
C GLY A 93 2.29 -1.72 -5.16
N ASP A 94 3.27 -1.01 -4.62
CA ASP A 94 4.71 -1.20 -4.84
C ASP A 94 5.51 -1.39 -3.54
N LEU A 95 4.93 -2.13 -2.58
CA LEU A 95 5.54 -2.50 -1.30
C LEU A 95 5.92 -4.00 -1.27
N PRO A 96 6.98 -4.45 -1.97
CA PRO A 96 7.31 -5.88 -2.09
C PRO A 96 7.73 -6.52 -0.76
N SER A 97 8.09 -5.72 0.22
CA SER A 97 8.49 -6.19 1.56
C SER A 97 7.38 -6.09 2.60
N LEU A 98 6.15 -5.79 2.19
CA LEU A 98 5.02 -5.62 3.11
C LEU A 98 4.80 -6.87 3.95
N ILE A 99 4.69 -6.67 5.28
CA ILE A 99 4.42 -7.72 6.26
C ILE A 99 2.98 -7.55 6.78
N PRO A 100 2.12 -8.58 6.66
CA PRO A 100 0.71 -8.49 7.05
C PRO A 100 0.50 -8.02 8.49
N GLU A 101 1.32 -8.47 9.43
CA GLU A 101 1.22 -8.11 10.86
C GLU A 101 1.58 -6.64 11.10
N GLU A 102 2.53 -6.09 10.33
CA GLU A 102 2.90 -4.68 10.42
C GLU A 102 1.81 -3.78 9.80
N LEU A 103 1.17 -4.24 8.72
CA LEU A 103 -0.01 -3.58 8.17
C LEU A 103 -1.16 -3.61 9.18
N ALA A 104 -1.42 -4.74 9.83
CA ALA A 104 -2.43 -4.86 10.87
C ALA A 104 -2.19 -3.88 12.02
N ALA A 105 -0.93 -3.74 12.47
CA ALA A 105 -0.54 -2.78 13.50
C ALA A 105 -0.78 -1.32 13.07
N ALA A 106 -0.43 -0.97 11.83
CA ALA A 106 -0.69 0.37 11.28
C ALA A 106 -2.20 0.67 11.20
N LEU A 107 -3.00 -0.29 10.73
CA LEU A 107 -4.46 -0.17 10.65
C LEU A 107 -5.11 -0.10 12.04
N ALA A 108 -4.57 -0.82 13.03
CA ALA A 108 -5.01 -0.71 14.43
C ALA A 108 -4.73 0.68 15.00
N ALA A 109 -3.55 1.27 14.74
CA ALA A 109 -3.24 2.63 15.13
C ALA A 109 -4.17 3.65 14.44
N ALA A 110 -4.45 3.47 13.15
CA ALA A 110 -5.36 4.32 12.37
C ALA A 110 -6.80 4.29 12.89
N ALA A 111 -7.24 3.21 13.53
CA ALA A 111 -8.59 3.07 14.06
C ALA A 111 -8.95 4.06 15.18
N HIS A 112 -7.96 4.75 15.74
CA HIS A 112 -8.14 5.71 16.83
C HIS A 112 -8.34 7.16 16.38
N VAL A 113 -8.27 7.42 15.07
CA VAL A 113 -8.39 8.77 14.49
C VAL A 113 -9.31 8.77 13.27
N PRO A 114 -9.96 9.89 12.94
CA PRO A 114 -10.85 9.96 11.79
C PRO A 114 -10.14 9.67 10.46
N ARG A 115 -8.93 10.22 10.27
CA ARG A 115 -8.10 10.04 9.07
C ARG A 115 -6.64 10.02 9.46
N ALA A 116 -5.88 9.14 8.84
CA ALA A 116 -4.45 9.04 9.08
C ALA A 116 -3.69 8.78 7.78
N PHE A 117 -2.37 8.92 7.83
CA PHE A 117 -1.48 8.50 6.77
C PHE A 117 -0.15 7.99 7.33
N VAL A 118 0.54 7.17 6.54
CA VAL A 118 1.90 6.70 6.80
C VAL A 118 2.81 7.31 5.76
N PRO A 119 3.84 8.08 6.16
CA PRO A 119 4.85 8.55 5.23
C PRO A 119 5.72 7.38 4.74
N ASP A 120 6.29 7.51 3.54
CA ASP A 120 7.32 6.62 3.04
C ASP A 120 8.56 6.62 3.95
N HIS A 121 9.56 5.80 3.64
CA HIS A 121 10.78 5.70 4.43
C HIS A 121 11.62 7.01 4.39
N GLU A 122 11.49 7.82 3.34
CA GLU A 122 12.14 9.12 3.19
C GLU A 122 11.40 10.24 3.92
N GLY A 123 10.13 10.01 4.31
CA GLY A 123 9.27 10.98 4.98
C GLY A 123 8.67 12.04 4.05
N THR A 124 8.87 11.94 2.74
CA THR A 124 8.41 12.91 1.73
C THR A 124 7.18 12.46 0.97
N GLY A 125 7.08 11.17 0.66
CA GLY A 125 5.94 10.51 0.05
C GLY A 125 4.99 9.92 1.09
N THR A 126 4.02 9.13 0.63
CA THR A 126 3.01 8.47 1.45
C THR A 126 2.71 7.10 0.86
N THR A 127 2.71 6.08 1.69
CA THR A 127 2.41 4.71 1.27
C THR A 127 1.00 4.28 1.63
N LEU A 128 0.45 4.77 2.75
CA LEU A 128 -0.87 4.41 3.26
C LEU A 128 -1.65 5.67 3.66
N VAL A 129 -2.93 5.73 3.28
CA VAL A 129 -3.90 6.73 3.76
C VAL A 129 -5.14 6.01 4.26
N THR A 130 -5.71 6.43 5.38
CA THR A 130 -6.87 5.78 5.99
C THR A 130 -8.00 6.76 6.29
N ALA A 131 -9.23 6.25 6.31
CA ALA A 131 -10.42 6.96 6.79
C ALA A 131 -11.32 6.01 7.59
N ALA A 132 -11.75 6.46 8.76
CA ALA A 132 -12.72 5.75 9.59
C ALA A 132 -14.10 5.68 8.89
N PRO A 133 -15.01 4.80 9.33
CA PRO A 133 -16.38 4.78 8.82
C PRO A 133 -17.06 6.15 8.94
N GLY A 134 -17.74 6.59 7.88
CA GLY A 134 -18.38 7.89 7.79
C GLY A 134 -17.46 9.04 7.34
N GLU A 135 -16.15 8.86 7.36
CA GLU A 135 -15.19 9.87 6.97
C GLU A 135 -14.84 9.77 5.48
N THR A 136 -14.61 10.89 4.81
CA THR A 136 -14.12 10.88 3.41
C THR A 136 -12.66 10.47 3.36
N LEU A 137 -12.30 9.50 2.50
CA LEU A 137 -10.91 9.14 2.23
C LEU A 137 -10.27 10.22 1.35
N LEU A 138 -9.57 11.15 1.98
CA LEU A 138 -8.89 12.27 1.31
C LEU A 138 -7.49 11.85 0.91
N THR A 139 -7.15 11.95 -0.37
CA THR A 139 -5.82 11.61 -0.88
C THR A 139 -5.23 12.73 -1.74
N ALA A 140 -3.91 12.83 -1.71
CA ALA A 140 -3.11 13.77 -2.50
C ALA A 140 -1.75 13.15 -2.82
N PHE A 141 -1.76 11.94 -3.40
CA PHE A 141 -0.55 11.18 -3.76
C PHE A 141 0.33 11.90 -4.78
N GLY A 142 1.60 11.46 -4.86
CA GLY A 142 2.62 12.04 -5.74
C GLY A 142 3.63 12.89 -4.96
N GLY A 143 4.51 13.60 -5.65
CA GLY A 143 5.64 14.29 -5.03
C GLY A 143 5.24 15.19 -3.86
N GLY A 144 5.90 15.01 -2.70
CA GLY A 144 5.62 15.73 -1.48
C GLY A 144 4.27 15.41 -0.83
N SER A 145 3.75 14.20 -1.04
CA SER A 145 2.41 13.81 -0.57
C SER A 145 2.27 13.82 0.96
N SER A 146 3.32 13.55 1.73
CA SER A 146 3.28 13.67 3.19
C SER A 146 2.89 15.07 3.64
N ALA A 147 3.51 16.10 3.07
CA ALA A 147 3.17 17.49 3.39
C ALA A 147 1.74 17.85 2.98
N LYS A 148 1.28 17.34 1.85
CA LYS A 148 -0.10 17.54 1.37
C LYS A 148 -1.12 16.87 2.29
N HIS A 149 -0.87 15.64 2.73
CA HIS A 149 -1.77 14.93 3.65
C HIS A 149 -1.83 15.60 5.02
N ARG A 150 -0.69 16.13 5.54
CA ARG A 150 -0.71 16.97 6.75
C ARG A 150 -1.56 18.24 6.56
N ALA A 151 -1.42 18.89 5.40
CA ALA A 151 -2.21 20.11 5.09
C ALA A 151 -3.73 19.80 4.94
N LEU A 152 -4.10 18.59 4.56
CA LEU A 152 -5.49 18.11 4.54
C LEU A 152 -6.01 17.72 5.93
N GLY A 153 -5.20 17.84 6.98
CA GLY A 153 -5.56 17.54 8.37
C GLY A 153 -5.55 16.04 8.72
N LEU A 154 -4.86 15.21 7.95
CA LEU A 154 -4.66 13.80 8.30
C LEU A 154 -3.61 13.67 9.41
N VAL A 155 -3.84 12.73 10.33
CA VAL A 155 -2.88 12.41 11.39
C VAL A 155 -1.78 11.52 10.82
N GLU A 156 -0.53 11.94 11.00
CA GLU A 156 0.62 11.09 10.67
C GLU A 156 0.75 9.99 11.71
N LEU A 157 0.79 8.74 11.27
CA LEU A 157 1.03 7.60 12.15
C LEU A 157 2.52 7.44 12.43
N GLU A 158 2.88 7.40 13.71
CA GLU A 158 4.23 7.09 14.16
C GLU A 158 4.45 5.58 14.10
N LEU A 159 5.08 5.10 13.02
CA LEU A 159 5.50 3.71 12.87
C LEU A 159 7.03 3.61 13.04
N PRO A 160 7.54 2.43 13.46
CA PRO A 160 8.98 2.18 13.46
C PRO A 160 9.61 2.53 12.11
N ALA A 161 10.79 3.14 12.11
CA ALA A 161 11.48 3.54 10.87
C ALA A 161 11.71 2.34 9.92
N ALA A 162 11.85 1.14 10.47
CA ALA A 162 12.02 -0.11 9.71
C ALA A 162 10.70 -0.80 9.35
N SER A 163 9.53 -0.18 9.58
CA SER A 163 8.25 -0.80 9.23
C SER A 163 8.12 -1.00 7.72
N SER A 164 7.75 -2.20 7.31
CA SER A 164 7.56 -2.57 5.90
C SER A 164 6.45 -1.77 5.20
N VAL A 165 5.53 -1.19 5.97
CA VAL A 165 4.47 -0.31 5.44
C VAL A 165 5.03 0.98 4.84
N ARG A 166 6.28 1.35 5.15
CA ARG A 166 6.95 2.57 4.71
C ARG A 166 7.86 2.39 3.48
N PHE A 167 8.10 1.14 3.05
CA PHE A 167 9.08 0.84 2.00
C PHE A 167 8.39 0.53 0.68
N ASP A 168 8.03 1.57 -0.05
CA ASP A 168 7.73 1.52 -1.47
C ASP A 168 9.03 1.45 -2.30
N VAL A 169 8.92 0.97 -3.52
CA VAL A 169 10.05 0.76 -4.41
C VAL A 169 9.87 1.58 -5.67
N ASP A 170 10.64 2.66 -5.76
CA ASP A 170 10.70 3.57 -6.90
C ASP A 170 11.96 3.40 -7.75
N THR A 171 13.00 2.70 -7.22
CA THR A 171 14.26 2.46 -7.94
C THR A 171 14.75 1.03 -7.75
N PRO A 172 15.62 0.51 -8.66
CA PRO A 172 16.25 -0.82 -8.48
C PRO A 172 17.02 -0.93 -7.16
N GLU A 173 17.67 0.14 -6.74
CA GLU A 173 18.45 0.18 -5.49
C GLU A 173 17.54 0.04 -4.26
N GLN A 174 16.35 0.67 -4.30
CA GLN A 174 15.33 0.51 -3.24
C GLN A 174 14.77 -0.92 -3.20
N LEU A 175 14.62 -1.57 -4.36
CA LEU A 175 14.22 -2.98 -4.43
C LEU A 175 15.27 -3.87 -3.74
N ASP A 176 16.56 -3.67 -4.02
CA ASP A 176 17.63 -4.41 -3.36
C ASP A 176 17.62 -4.23 -1.84
N VAL A 177 17.36 -3.00 -1.38
CA VAL A 177 17.21 -2.68 0.05
C VAL A 177 15.99 -3.39 0.66
N ALA A 178 14.84 -3.36 -0.02
CA ALA A 178 13.62 -4.02 0.43
C ALA A 178 13.80 -5.54 0.53
N LEU A 179 14.38 -6.17 -0.50
CA LEU A 179 14.68 -7.60 -0.52
C LEU A 179 15.70 -7.99 0.55
N ALA A 180 16.74 -7.19 0.76
CA ALA A 180 17.73 -7.41 1.81
C ALA A 180 17.10 -7.30 3.22
N ALA A 181 16.12 -6.42 3.41
CA ALA A 181 15.37 -6.31 4.66
C ALA A 181 14.53 -7.56 4.92
N LEU A 182 13.84 -8.10 3.90
CA LEU A 182 13.12 -9.36 3.97
C LEU A 182 14.04 -10.54 4.35
N HIS A 183 15.17 -10.69 3.67
CA HIS A 183 16.13 -11.77 3.95
C HIS A 183 16.68 -11.74 5.38
N ARG A 184 16.99 -10.55 5.92
CA ARG A 184 17.45 -10.41 7.31
C ARG A 184 16.40 -10.86 8.32
N ARG A 185 15.11 -10.63 8.06
CA ARG A 185 14.02 -11.01 8.95
C ARG A 185 13.74 -12.52 8.93
N HIS A 186 13.85 -13.16 7.76
CA HIS A 186 13.65 -14.62 7.64
C HIS A 186 14.91 -15.42 8.00
N GLY A 187 16.11 -14.84 7.90
CA GLY A 187 17.39 -15.49 8.24
C GLY A 187 17.73 -15.48 9.74
N GLY A 188 17.13 -14.62 10.53
CA GLY A 188 17.36 -14.51 11.99
C GLY A 188 16.71 -15.61 12.84
N GLY A 189 15.89 -16.49 12.25
CA GLY A 189 15.14 -17.53 12.96
C GLY A 189 15.80 -18.92 13.06
N ARG A 190 17.05 -19.11 12.57
CA ARG A 190 17.70 -20.41 12.59
C ARG A 190 19.06 -20.37 13.29
N SER A 191 19.09 -20.09 14.56
CA SER A 191 20.29 -20.37 15.36
C SER A 191 19.98 -20.32 16.87
N SER A 192 19.26 -21.32 17.39
CA SER A 192 19.32 -21.71 18.81
C SER A 192 18.55 -23.00 19.10
N GLU A 193 18.79 -24.06 18.30
CA GLU A 193 18.47 -25.43 18.76
C GLU A 193 19.46 -26.41 18.15
N GLU A 194 20.70 -26.36 18.66
CA GLU A 194 21.63 -27.52 18.64
C GLU A 194 22.77 -27.23 19.64
N ARG A 195 22.54 -27.58 20.91
CA ARG A 195 23.53 -28.16 21.85
C ARG A 195 22.82 -28.85 22.99
#